data_b050489f6035e1777a3cb05ebc9b54c1
#
_entry.id   b050489f6035e1777a3cb05ebc9b54c1
#
_cell.length_a   1.000
_cell.length_b   1.000
_cell.length_c   1.000
_cell.angle_alpha   90.00
_cell.angle_beta   90.00
_cell.angle_gamma   90.00
#
_symmetry.space_group_name_H-M   'P 1'
#
loop_
_entity.id
_entity.type
_entity.pdbx_description
1 polymer ?
#
loop_
_entity_poly.entity_id
_entity_poly.type
_entity_poly.pdbx_seq_one_letter_code
_entity_poly.pdbx_strand_id
1 'polypeptide(L)'
;MDYEFQHMVAKIIATALLSISCCSSRAQTFSIQQHANNNKRYTIQFGRDSVAQFWFDDTLRRPYLHRIFAPDQVLISRGYPLMPLPNDTTDHPHQVGVWFTYEDVNGSDFWNNSPWPAADRKGKLGSIVVDNLLSQTKGAAAILQFHARWKDNQQQAILLDTTTLHFSKQANYYIIDWTTKLTALKPVTLGDVKDGTFGIRLRRELQIPWKGEQSGANGNYLSSSELTGHEVWGKRANWVMLHGQVQQQSISVVIIDHPKKSALPGLLACQRLWFVCY
;
A
#
# COMPACT_ATOMS: atom_id res chain seq x y z
N MET A 1 -66.03 10.56 26.16
CA MET A 1 -64.73 10.13 25.58
C MET A 1 -63.70 10.48 26.62
N ASP A 2 -63.28 9.40 27.31
CA ASP A 2 -62.83 9.47 28.68
C ASP A 2 -61.42 10.06 28.85
N TYR A 3 -61.26 10.78 29.93
CA TYR A 3 -60.02 11.42 30.39
C TYR A 3 -58.83 10.44 30.42
N GLU A 4 -59.10 9.16 30.70
CA GLU A 4 -58.12 8.07 30.66
C GLU A 4 -57.56 7.79 29.26
N PHE A 5 -58.40 7.86 28.23
CA PHE A 5 -57.98 7.66 26.85
C PHE A 5 -57.03 8.74 26.33
N GLN A 6 -57.30 9.99 26.70
CA GLN A 6 -56.41 11.12 26.36
C GLN A 6 -55.04 11.03 27.04
N HIS A 7 -55.02 10.56 28.34
CA HIS A 7 -53.75 10.34 29.05
C HIS A 7 -52.95 9.17 28.49
N MET A 8 -53.60 8.11 27.98
CA MET A 8 -52.92 7.00 27.35
C MET A 8 -52.33 7.41 25.99
N VAL A 9 -53.06 8.15 25.19
CA VAL A 9 -52.56 8.67 23.88
C VAL A 9 -51.41 9.64 24.10
N ALA A 10 -51.46 10.53 25.09
CA ALA A 10 -50.36 11.43 25.41
C ALA A 10 -49.10 10.72 25.90
N LYS A 11 -49.23 9.61 26.67
CA LYS A 11 -48.10 8.77 27.09
C LYS A 11 -47.47 8.01 25.89
N ILE A 12 -48.26 7.52 24.96
CA ILE A 12 -47.78 6.80 23.75
C ILE A 12 -47.03 7.78 22.85
N ILE A 13 -47.54 8.98 22.67
CA ILE A 13 -46.86 10.02 21.88
C ILE A 13 -45.55 10.50 22.54
N ALA A 14 -45.53 10.64 23.88
CA ALA A 14 -44.32 11.02 24.61
C ALA A 14 -43.28 9.92 24.58
N THR A 15 -43.65 8.64 24.60
CA THR A 15 -42.71 7.52 24.50
C THR A 15 -42.20 7.32 23.06
N ALA A 16 -43.01 7.62 22.04
CA ALA A 16 -42.57 7.59 20.63
C ALA A 16 -41.61 8.73 20.26
N LEU A 17 -41.69 9.87 20.93
CA LEU A 17 -40.79 11.01 20.71
C LEU A 17 -39.41 10.86 21.41
N LEU A 18 -39.28 10.00 22.40
CA LEU A 18 -37.99 9.75 23.06
C LEU A 18 -37.12 8.67 22.37
N SER A 19 -37.60 8.02 21.34
CA SER A 19 -36.85 6.96 20.62
C SER A 19 -36.27 7.41 19.26
N ILE A 20 -36.38 8.68 18.89
CA ILE A 20 -35.56 9.23 17.82
C ILE A 20 -34.18 9.58 18.43
N SER A 21 -33.47 8.52 18.81
CA SER A 21 -32.03 8.58 19.01
C SER A 21 -31.44 8.95 17.64
N CYS A 22 -31.15 10.24 17.46
CA CYS A 22 -30.46 10.72 16.30
C CYS A 22 -29.08 10.05 16.29
N CYS A 23 -29.00 8.83 15.73
CA CYS A 23 -27.74 8.28 15.29
C CYS A 23 -27.20 9.23 14.20
N SER A 24 -26.62 10.33 14.64
CA SER A 24 -25.75 11.12 13.78
C SER A 24 -24.59 10.20 13.37
N SER A 25 -24.77 9.49 12.25
CA SER A 25 -23.67 8.78 11.63
C SER A 25 -22.63 9.84 11.25
N ARG A 26 -21.66 10.05 12.15
CA ARG A 26 -20.49 10.85 11.79
C ARG A 26 -19.90 10.22 10.54
N ALA A 27 -19.84 10.98 9.47
CA ALA A 27 -19.16 10.55 8.27
C ALA A 27 -17.76 10.06 8.64
N GLN A 28 -17.41 8.83 8.25
CA GLN A 28 -16.08 8.31 8.50
C GLN A 28 -15.05 9.18 7.76
N THR A 29 -13.94 9.47 8.43
CA THR A 29 -12.87 10.31 7.90
C THR A 29 -11.54 9.58 8.01
N PHE A 30 -10.60 9.97 7.16
CA PHE A 30 -9.23 9.49 7.28
C PHE A 30 -8.53 10.11 8.48
N SER A 31 -7.63 9.32 9.09
CA SER A 31 -6.67 9.77 10.09
C SER A 31 -5.31 9.14 9.84
N ILE A 32 -4.24 9.82 10.27
CA ILE A 32 -2.87 9.31 10.27
C ILE A 32 -2.36 9.39 11.70
N GLN A 33 -1.97 8.26 12.26
CA GLN A 33 -1.52 8.16 13.63
C GLN A 33 -0.08 7.63 13.68
N GLN A 34 0.79 8.35 14.36
CA GLN A 34 2.14 7.88 14.66
C GLN A 34 2.08 6.82 15.78
N HIS A 35 2.89 5.78 15.67
CA HIS A 35 2.96 4.76 16.73
C HIS A 35 3.62 5.32 17.98
N ALA A 36 3.04 5.07 19.15
CA ALA A 36 3.53 5.59 20.43
C ALA A 36 4.98 5.16 20.75
N ASN A 37 5.35 3.94 20.38
CA ASN A 37 6.65 3.35 20.69
C ASN A 37 7.64 3.40 19.51
N ASN A 38 7.26 3.98 18.38
CA ASN A 38 8.13 4.09 17.21
C ASN A 38 7.69 5.27 16.33
N ASN A 39 8.44 6.36 16.40
CA ASN A 39 8.17 7.59 15.66
C ASN A 39 8.39 7.47 14.12
N LYS A 40 8.90 6.33 13.65
CA LYS A 40 9.11 6.01 12.24
C LYS A 40 8.07 5.06 11.65
N ARG A 41 6.97 4.85 12.39
CA ARG A 41 5.82 4.06 11.95
C ARG A 41 4.53 4.85 12.09
N TYR A 42 3.71 4.81 11.07
CA TYR A 42 2.43 5.51 10.98
C TYR A 42 1.35 4.56 10.53
N THR A 43 0.16 4.64 11.12
CA THR A 43 -1.04 3.94 10.66
C THR A 43 -1.98 4.92 9.98
N ILE A 44 -2.41 4.60 8.78
CA ILE A 44 -3.45 5.29 8.03
C ILE A 44 -4.75 4.54 8.27
N GLN A 45 -5.77 5.25 8.74
CA GLN A 45 -7.08 4.71 9.08
C GLN A 45 -8.20 5.46 8.35
N PHE A 46 -9.31 4.77 8.11
CA PHE A 46 -10.58 5.34 7.70
C PHE A 46 -11.66 4.98 8.73
N GLY A 47 -12.10 5.95 9.52
CA GLY A 47 -12.89 5.69 10.71
C GLY A 47 -12.09 4.89 11.75
N ARG A 48 -12.49 3.65 12.02
CA ARG A 48 -11.77 2.72 12.90
C ARG A 48 -10.95 1.70 12.13
N ASP A 49 -11.10 1.66 10.82
CA ASP A 49 -10.51 0.64 9.97
C ASP A 49 -9.09 1.03 9.55
N SER A 50 -8.15 0.12 9.72
CA SER A 50 -6.81 0.28 9.19
C SER A 50 -6.82 0.15 7.67
N VAL A 51 -6.13 1.05 6.99
CA VAL A 51 -5.96 1.02 5.52
C VAL A 51 -4.55 0.55 5.18
N ALA A 52 -3.55 1.12 5.81
CA ALA A 52 -2.15 0.75 5.62
C ALA A 52 -1.28 1.25 6.79
N GLN A 53 -0.06 0.75 6.85
CA GLN A 53 0.98 1.28 7.72
C GLN A 53 2.19 1.72 6.90
N PHE A 54 2.74 2.88 7.20
CA PHE A 54 3.98 3.38 6.60
C PHE A 54 5.13 3.21 7.58
N TRP A 55 6.18 2.49 7.17
CA TRP A 55 7.34 2.15 7.98
C TRP A 55 8.63 2.63 7.32
N PHE A 56 9.47 3.33 8.07
CA PHE A 56 10.79 3.79 7.62
C PHE A 56 11.83 3.73 8.74
N ASP A 57 11.78 2.68 9.54
CA ASP A 57 12.73 2.43 10.65
C ASP A 57 14.17 2.45 10.16
N ASP A 58 15.11 2.85 11.02
CA ASP A 58 16.56 2.90 10.69
C ASP A 58 17.16 1.54 10.34
N THR A 59 16.53 0.46 10.80
CA THR A 59 16.93 -0.90 10.47
C THR A 59 16.47 -1.34 9.07
N LEU A 60 15.57 -0.58 8.45
CA LEU A 60 15.10 -0.85 7.09
C LEU A 60 16.00 -0.14 6.07
N ARG A 61 16.20 -0.77 4.93
CA ARG A 61 17.00 -0.22 3.83
C ARG A 61 16.23 0.77 2.96
N ARG A 62 14.90 0.83 3.12
CA ARG A 62 13.98 1.72 2.41
C ARG A 62 12.64 1.83 3.13
N PRO A 63 11.83 2.87 2.84
CA PRO A 63 10.46 2.93 3.36
C PRO A 63 9.56 1.91 2.66
N TYR A 64 8.56 1.44 3.40
CA TYR A 64 7.53 0.51 2.94
C TYR A 64 6.15 0.98 3.35
N LEU A 65 5.17 0.78 2.46
CA LEU A 65 3.77 0.72 2.87
C LEU A 65 3.46 -0.75 3.19
N HIS A 66 3.39 -1.08 4.46
CA HIS A 66 3.27 -2.46 4.96
C HIS A 66 1.96 -2.64 5.74
N ARG A 67 1.52 -3.90 5.97
CA ARG A 67 0.22 -4.22 6.55
C ARG A 67 -0.93 -3.49 5.86
N ILE A 68 -1.08 -3.75 4.56
CA ILE A 68 -2.14 -3.16 3.74
C ILE A 68 -3.40 -3.98 3.92
N PHE A 69 -4.51 -3.28 4.16
CA PHE A 69 -5.82 -3.88 4.38
C PHE A 69 -6.78 -3.48 3.25
N ALA A 70 -7.51 -4.47 2.74
CA ALA A 70 -8.73 -4.22 1.99
C ALA A 70 -9.85 -3.75 2.96
N PRO A 71 -10.96 -3.19 2.47
CA PRO A 71 -12.16 -3.02 3.30
C PRO A 71 -12.50 -4.29 4.08
N ASP A 72 -13.30 -4.16 5.15
CA ASP A 72 -13.63 -5.25 6.09
C ASP A 72 -12.41 -5.84 6.83
N GLN A 73 -11.32 -5.06 6.90
CA GLN A 73 -10.10 -5.36 7.65
C GLN A 73 -9.36 -6.63 7.20
N VAL A 74 -9.51 -7.01 5.94
CA VAL A 74 -8.77 -8.13 5.36
C VAL A 74 -7.34 -7.71 5.06
N LEU A 75 -6.37 -8.25 5.80
CA LEU A 75 -4.95 -8.02 5.53
C LEU A 75 -4.57 -8.71 4.22
N ILE A 76 -4.08 -7.94 3.24
CA ILE A 76 -3.75 -8.43 1.89
C ILE A 76 -2.25 -8.50 1.62
N SER A 77 -1.42 -7.75 2.33
CA SER A 77 0.03 -7.81 2.16
C SER A 77 0.64 -9.01 2.89
N ARG A 78 1.72 -9.58 2.32
CA ARG A 78 2.54 -10.59 2.99
C ARG A 78 3.18 -10.00 4.25
N GLY A 79 3.24 -10.79 5.33
CA GLY A 79 3.86 -10.38 6.59
C GLY A 79 5.37 -10.59 6.63
N TYR A 80 5.88 -11.67 6.01
CA TYR A 80 7.32 -11.99 5.97
C TYR A 80 8.13 -10.90 5.23
N PRO A 81 9.31 -10.54 5.72
CA PRO A 81 10.01 -11.05 6.92
C PRO A 81 9.70 -10.24 8.19
N LEU A 82 8.99 -9.10 8.11
CA LEU A 82 8.86 -8.15 9.23
C LEU A 82 7.85 -8.61 10.29
N MET A 83 6.73 -9.17 9.87
CA MET A 83 5.65 -9.70 10.73
C MET A 83 5.05 -10.96 10.09
N PRO A 84 5.79 -12.08 10.07
CA PRO A 84 5.35 -13.29 9.36
C PRO A 84 3.96 -13.76 9.78
N LEU A 85 3.18 -14.18 8.78
CA LEU A 85 1.88 -14.83 8.96
C LEU A 85 2.04 -16.35 8.78
N PRO A 86 1.13 -17.14 9.33
CA PRO A 86 1.06 -18.56 8.99
C PRO A 86 1.00 -18.74 7.46
N ASN A 87 1.78 -19.69 6.94
CA ASN A 87 1.87 -20.02 5.51
C ASN A 87 2.46 -18.93 4.59
N ASP A 88 3.04 -17.86 5.13
CA ASP A 88 3.80 -16.93 4.29
C ASP A 88 4.93 -17.66 3.57
N THR A 89 5.16 -17.30 2.29
CA THR A 89 6.39 -17.70 1.62
C THR A 89 7.58 -16.95 2.20
N THR A 90 8.70 -17.63 2.42
CA THR A 90 9.92 -17.06 3.02
C THR A 90 10.98 -16.69 2.00
N ASP A 91 10.60 -16.64 0.72
CA ASP A 91 11.42 -16.18 -0.39
C ASP A 91 11.48 -14.63 -0.43
N HIS A 92 12.46 -14.08 -1.14
CA HIS A 92 12.57 -12.65 -1.44
C HIS A 92 12.34 -11.73 -0.22
N PRO A 93 13.21 -11.75 0.80
CA PRO A 93 13.03 -10.97 2.03
C PRO A 93 13.01 -9.44 1.78
N HIS A 94 13.45 -8.99 0.61
CA HIS A 94 13.39 -7.60 0.18
C HIS A 94 12.01 -7.16 -0.34
N GLN A 95 11.10 -8.09 -0.63
CA GLN A 95 9.76 -7.79 -1.14
C GLN A 95 8.76 -7.66 0.01
N VAL A 96 8.53 -6.45 0.51
CA VAL A 96 7.70 -6.15 1.66
C VAL A 96 6.60 -5.15 1.30
N GLY A 97 5.35 -5.51 1.50
CA GLY A 97 4.20 -4.61 1.29
C GLY A 97 4.20 -3.98 -0.10
N VAL A 98 4.18 -2.65 -0.16
CA VAL A 98 4.34 -1.84 -1.39
C VAL A 98 5.58 -0.98 -1.25
N TRP A 99 6.36 -0.91 -2.31
CA TRP A 99 7.59 -0.12 -2.37
C TRP A 99 7.83 0.45 -3.76
N PHE A 100 8.68 1.50 -3.80
CA PHE A 100 9.22 2.09 -5.02
C PHE A 100 10.75 2.09 -4.94
N THR A 101 11.42 1.54 -5.95
CA THR A 101 12.89 1.47 -6.02
C THR A 101 13.37 0.98 -7.38
N TYR A 102 14.69 0.84 -7.58
CA TYR A 102 15.29 0.37 -8.83
C TYR A 102 16.51 -0.50 -8.56
N GLU A 103 16.74 -1.54 -9.38
CA GLU A 103 17.84 -2.50 -9.13
C GLU A 103 19.21 -1.89 -9.37
N ASP A 104 19.41 -1.14 -10.44
CA ASP A 104 20.73 -0.57 -10.77
C ASP A 104 20.68 0.96 -10.95
N VAL A 105 21.23 1.66 -9.95
CA VAL A 105 21.44 3.11 -10.00
C VAL A 105 22.93 3.38 -9.76
N ASN A 106 23.68 3.71 -10.82
CA ASN A 106 25.13 3.89 -10.78
C ASN A 106 25.87 2.66 -10.19
N GLY A 107 25.42 1.45 -10.50
CA GLY A 107 26.02 0.21 -9.99
C GLY A 107 25.62 -0.15 -8.56
N SER A 108 24.73 0.60 -7.93
CA SER A 108 24.18 0.28 -6.61
C SER A 108 22.79 -0.31 -6.71
N ASP A 109 22.57 -1.42 -6.01
CA ASP A 109 21.31 -2.17 -6.00
C ASP A 109 20.39 -1.65 -4.90
N PHE A 110 19.27 -1.04 -5.29
CA PHE A 110 18.24 -0.58 -4.36
C PHE A 110 17.02 -1.51 -4.32
N TRP A 111 16.91 -2.46 -5.26
CA TRP A 111 15.78 -3.40 -5.29
C TRP A 111 15.94 -4.52 -4.26
N ASN A 112 17.10 -5.16 -4.25
CA ASN A 112 17.40 -6.26 -3.34
C ASN A 112 17.88 -5.79 -1.95
N ASN A 113 17.76 -4.52 -1.64
CA ASN A 113 18.26 -3.85 -0.44
C ASN A 113 17.48 -4.23 0.84
N SER A 114 17.56 -5.48 1.23
CA SER A 114 17.00 -6.02 2.46
C SER A 114 17.99 -5.86 3.64
N PRO A 115 17.51 -5.77 4.90
CA PRO A 115 18.37 -5.96 6.08
C PRO A 115 19.02 -7.36 6.12
N TRP A 116 18.49 -8.32 5.37
CA TRP A 116 18.99 -9.71 5.25
C TRP A 116 19.41 -10.01 3.80
N PRO A 117 20.48 -9.39 3.29
CA PRO A 117 20.88 -9.59 1.92
C PRO A 117 21.56 -10.94 1.71
N ALA A 118 21.40 -11.51 0.52
CA ALA A 118 22.21 -12.63 0.07
C ALA A 118 23.70 -12.26 0.06
N ALA A 119 24.58 -13.24 0.28
CA ALA A 119 26.01 -13.00 0.47
C ALA A 119 26.69 -12.32 -0.73
N ASP A 120 26.29 -12.68 -1.94
CA ASP A 120 26.79 -12.13 -3.22
C ASP A 120 26.37 -10.67 -3.47
N ARG A 121 25.38 -10.17 -2.74
CA ARG A 121 24.88 -8.79 -2.83
C ARG A 121 25.43 -7.86 -1.75
N LYS A 122 26.12 -8.41 -0.75
CA LYS A 122 26.78 -7.60 0.27
C LYS A 122 27.78 -6.64 -0.38
N GLY A 123 27.74 -5.36 0.02
CA GLY A 123 28.62 -4.32 -0.54
C GLY A 123 28.13 -3.67 -1.84
N LYS A 124 27.03 -4.17 -2.44
CA LYS A 124 26.41 -3.57 -3.62
C LYS A 124 25.14 -2.79 -3.30
N LEU A 125 24.61 -2.95 -2.09
CA LEU A 125 23.30 -2.44 -1.73
C LEU A 125 23.32 -0.95 -1.40
N GLY A 126 22.46 -0.20 -2.09
CA GLY A 126 22.09 1.15 -1.69
C GLY A 126 21.05 1.16 -0.57
N SER A 127 20.68 2.36 -0.13
CA SER A 127 19.60 2.57 0.85
C SER A 127 18.81 3.83 0.54
N ILE A 128 17.52 3.83 0.90
CA ILE A 128 16.63 4.98 0.78
C ILE A 128 16.26 5.43 2.18
N VAL A 129 16.80 6.56 2.61
CA VAL A 129 16.66 7.08 3.97
C VAL A 129 15.70 8.25 3.96
N VAL A 130 14.61 8.14 4.72
CA VAL A 130 13.64 9.22 4.88
C VAL A 130 14.20 10.27 5.83
N ASP A 131 14.28 11.51 5.35
CA ASP A 131 14.77 12.65 6.12
C ASP A 131 13.65 13.41 6.82
N ASN A 132 12.52 13.54 6.15
CA ASN A 132 11.38 14.31 6.64
C ASN A 132 10.06 13.69 6.17
N LEU A 133 9.07 13.72 7.06
CA LEU A 133 7.72 13.25 6.79
C LEU A 133 6.71 14.33 7.17
N LEU A 134 5.79 14.60 6.26
CA LEU A 134 4.64 15.47 6.45
C LEU A 134 3.36 14.65 6.29
N SER A 135 2.39 14.88 7.16
CA SER A 135 1.09 14.21 7.05
C SER A 135 -0.04 15.22 7.18
N GLN A 136 -1.08 15.04 6.38
CA GLN A 136 -2.31 15.82 6.40
C GLN A 136 -3.52 14.91 6.30
N THR A 137 -4.58 15.26 7.04
CA THR A 137 -5.89 14.64 6.86
C THR A 137 -6.92 15.73 6.55
N LYS A 138 -7.77 15.49 5.55
CA LYS A 138 -8.84 16.42 5.16
C LYS A 138 -10.11 15.63 4.83
N GLY A 139 -10.90 15.35 5.86
CA GLY A 139 -12.18 14.65 5.71
C GLY A 139 -12.07 13.31 5.02
N ALA A 140 -12.46 13.25 3.74
CA ALA A 140 -12.49 12.04 2.94
C ALA A 140 -11.11 11.59 2.39
N ALA A 141 -10.02 12.27 2.71
CA ALA A 141 -8.67 11.96 2.21
C ALA A 141 -7.60 12.09 3.29
N ALA A 142 -6.50 11.35 3.11
CA ALA A 142 -5.26 11.53 3.86
C ALA A 142 -4.09 11.65 2.90
N ILE A 143 -3.13 12.49 3.21
CA ILE A 143 -1.91 12.69 2.44
C ILE A 143 -0.73 12.45 3.38
N LEU A 144 0.19 11.61 2.92
CA LEU A 144 1.49 11.40 3.55
C LEU A 144 2.54 11.72 2.50
N GLN A 145 3.37 12.71 2.79
CA GLN A 145 4.48 13.09 1.91
C GLN A 145 5.80 12.91 2.66
N PHE A 146 6.78 12.35 2.00
CA PHE A 146 8.12 12.24 2.57
C PHE A 146 9.19 12.70 1.57
N HIS A 147 10.30 13.17 2.14
CA HIS A 147 11.53 13.43 1.44
C HIS A 147 12.55 12.39 1.88
N ALA A 148 13.25 11.78 0.92
CA ALA A 148 14.25 10.78 1.19
C ALA A 148 15.48 10.98 0.30
N ARG A 149 16.61 10.45 0.75
CA ARG A 149 17.85 10.37 -0.03
C ARG A 149 18.12 8.92 -0.39
N TRP A 150 18.36 8.69 -1.68
CA TRP A 150 18.92 7.44 -2.15
C TRP A 150 20.43 7.53 -2.03
N LYS A 151 20.97 6.68 -1.16
CA LYS A 151 22.40 6.58 -0.87
C LYS A 151 22.95 5.34 -1.52
N ASP A 152 24.04 5.50 -2.28
CA ASP A 152 24.73 4.38 -2.93
C ASP A 152 25.37 3.43 -1.91
N ASN A 153 26.06 2.41 -2.39
CA ASN A 153 26.76 1.44 -1.54
C ASN A 153 27.93 2.04 -0.76
N GLN A 154 28.37 3.26 -1.10
CA GLN A 154 29.37 4.03 -0.36
C GLN A 154 28.74 5.08 0.58
N GLN A 155 27.41 5.02 0.77
CA GLN A 155 26.61 5.94 1.58
C GLN A 155 26.60 7.40 1.06
N GLN A 156 26.94 7.62 -0.19
CA GLN A 156 26.85 8.93 -0.83
C GLN A 156 25.45 9.15 -1.37
N ALA A 157 24.84 10.29 -1.07
CA ALA A 157 23.53 10.65 -1.62
C ALA A 157 23.66 10.90 -3.15
N ILE A 158 22.85 10.21 -3.94
CA ILE A 158 22.84 10.27 -5.39
C ILE A 158 21.54 10.81 -5.96
N LEU A 159 20.41 10.56 -5.27
CA LEU A 159 19.09 11.08 -5.65
C LEU A 159 18.38 11.67 -4.42
N LEU A 160 17.61 12.72 -4.67
CA LEU A 160 16.53 13.15 -3.77
C LEU A 160 15.21 12.55 -4.27
N ASP A 161 14.44 12.03 -3.34
CA ASP A 161 13.12 11.47 -3.55
C ASP A 161 12.09 12.34 -2.83
N THR A 162 11.07 12.78 -3.54
CA THR A 162 9.88 13.39 -2.97
C THR A 162 8.69 12.53 -3.35
N THR A 163 8.20 11.77 -2.41
CA THR A 163 7.06 10.87 -2.59
C THR A 163 5.84 11.39 -1.86
N THR A 164 4.71 11.36 -2.54
CA THR A 164 3.37 11.67 -1.99
C THR A 164 2.47 10.46 -2.14
N LEU A 165 1.88 10.05 -1.03
CA LEU A 165 0.85 9.02 -0.95
C LEU A 165 -0.48 9.72 -0.63
N HIS A 166 -1.43 9.64 -1.54
CA HIS A 166 -2.78 10.17 -1.32
C HIS A 166 -3.75 9.01 -1.14
N PHE A 167 -4.37 8.94 0.03
CA PHE A 167 -5.34 7.91 0.40
C PHE A 167 -6.75 8.46 0.26
N SER A 168 -7.61 7.72 -0.41
CA SER A 168 -9.03 8.02 -0.52
C SER A 168 -9.86 6.73 -0.53
N LYS A 169 -11.18 6.87 -0.36
CA LYS A 169 -12.13 5.76 -0.39
C LYS A 169 -13.27 6.10 -1.33
N GLN A 170 -13.62 5.15 -2.19
CA GLN A 170 -14.82 5.21 -3.01
C GLN A 170 -15.59 3.90 -2.86
N ALA A 171 -16.88 3.99 -2.57
CA ALA A 171 -17.69 2.80 -2.34
C ALA A 171 -16.97 1.78 -1.41
N ASN A 172 -16.72 0.58 -1.91
CA ASN A 172 -16.09 -0.52 -1.18
C ASN A 172 -14.60 -0.69 -1.49
N TYR A 173 -13.87 0.35 -1.93
CA TYR A 173 -12.45 0.22 -2.19
C TYR A 173 -11.65 1.41 -1.67
N TYR A 174 -10.44 1.13 -1.23
CA TYR A 174 -9.43 2.12 -0.93
C TYR A 174 -8.60 2.41 -2.18
N ILE A 175 -8.23 3.66 -2.35
CA ILE A 175 -7.36 4.13 -3.42
C ILE A 175 -6.11 4.71 -2.78
N ILE A 176 -4.94 4.32 -3.28
CA ILE A 176 -3.66 4.91 -2.92
C ILE A 176 -3.02 5.44 -4.20
N ASP A 177 -3.01 6.75 -4.36
CA ASP A 177 -2.23 7.40 -5.42
C ASP A 177 -0.81 7.59 -4.91
N TRP A 178 0.14 6.94 -5.57
CA TRP A 178 1.57 7.03 -5.27
C TRP A 178 2.26 7.87 -6.33
N THR A 179 2.83 8.99 -5.93
CA THR A 179 3.59 9.88 -6.82
C THR A 179 5.00 10.06 -6.27
N THR A 180 6.01 9.72 -7.06
CA THR A 180 7.42 9.90 -6.72
C THR A 180 8.10 10.80 -7.75
N LYS A 181 8.80 11.82 -7.26
CA LYS A 181 9.71 12.66 -8.04
C LYS A 181 11.13 12.40 -7.58
N LEU A 182 11.98 11.92 -8.50
CA LEU A 182 13.41 11.78 -8.27
C LEU A 182 14.15 12.96 -8.86
N THR A 183 15.09 13.52 -8.10
CA THR A 183 15.98 14.60 -8.54
C THR A 183 17.43 14.15 -8.35
N ALA A 184 18.20 14.15 -9.43
CA ALA A 184 19.60 13.75 -9.41
C ALA A 184 20.46 14.81 -8.67
N LEU A 185 21.30 14.36 -7.75
CA LEU A 185 22.30 15.20 -7.05
C LEU A 185 23.65 15.20 -7.75
N LYS A 186 23.88 14.21 -8.59
CA LYS A 186 25.07 14.03 -9.44
C LYS A 186 24.64 13.29 -10.70
N PRO A 187 25.48 13.13 -11.73
CA PRO A 187 25.13 12.31 -12.88
C PRO A 187 24.66 10.91 -12.46
N VAL A 188 23.48 10.50 -12.93
CA VAL A 188 22.84 9.21 -12.58
C VAL A 188 22.55 8.45 -13.86
N THR A 189 22.97 7.20 -13.86
CA THR A 189 22.61 6.19 -14.88
C THR A 189 21.71 5.15 -14.22
N LEU A 190 20.58 4.89 -14.84
CA LEU A 190 19.72 3.73 -14.53
C LEU A 190 20.12 2.61 -15.49
N GLY A 191 20.60 1.49 -14.98
CA GLY A 191 20.95 0.32 -15.78
C GLY A 191 19.72 -0.30 -16.45
N ASP A 192 19.91 -0.97 -17.57
CA ASP A 192 18.85 -1.77 -18.20
C ASP A 192 18.77 -3.13 -17.47
N VAL A 193 17.87 -3.19 -16.50
CA VAL A 193 17.73 -4.33 -15.59
C VAL A 193 16.28 -4.80 -15.52
N LYS A 194 16.12 -6.02 -15.02
CA LYS A 194 14.80 -6.67 -14.91
C LYS A 194 13.93 -6.02 -13.83
N ASP A 195 14.51 -5.64 -12.68
CA ASP A 195 13.78 -5.35 -11.45
C ASP A 195 13.72 -3.83 -11.15
N GLY A 196 12.54 -3.31 -11.17
CA GLY A 196 12.15 -1.91 -10.95
C GLY A 196 10.77 -1.68 -11.57
N THR A 197 10.06 -0.67 -11.23
CA THR A 197 10.26 0.43 -10.30
C THR A 197 9.38 0.29 -9.07
N PHE A 198 8.16 -0.23 -9.26
CA PHE A 198 7.10 -0.32 -8.28
C PHE A 198 6.75 -1.79 -8.02
N GLY A 199 6.68 -2.19 -6.75
CA GLY A 199 6.36 -3.55 -6.37
C GLY A 199 5.33 -3.64 -5.25
N ILE A 200 4.54 -4.70 -5.31
CA ILE A 200 3.66 -5.13 -4.22
C ILE A 200 3.85 -6.62 -3.95
N ARG A 201 3.96 -6.99 -2.68
CA ARG A 201 3.99 -8.38 -2.26
C ARG A 201 2.75 -8.72 -1.45
N LEU A 202 1.93 -9.56 -2.01
CA LEU A 202 0.67 -9.99 -1.40
C LEU A 202 0.86 -11.31 -0.64
N ARG A 203 -0.06 -11.58 0.27
CA ARG A 203 -0.09 -12.82 1.05
C ARG A 203 -0.30 -14.04 0.16
N ARG A 204 -0.02 -15.23 0.73
CA ARG A 204 0.03 -16.49 -0.01
C ARG A 204 -1.23 -16.79 -0.81
N GLU A 205 -2.38 -16.55 -0.23
CA GLU A 205 -3.68 -16.87 -0.85
C GLU A 205 -3.90 -16.10 -2.17
N LEU A 206 -3.37 -14.86 -2.27
CA LEU A 206 -3.50 -14.03 -3.46
C LEU A 206 -2.39 -14.28 -4.51
N GLN A 207 -1.48 -15.23 -4.30
CA GLN A 207 -0.49 -15.59 -5.31
C GLN A 207 -1.13 -16.45 -6.40
N ILE A 208 -0.57 -16.42 -7.60
CA ILE A 208 -0.96 -17.37 -8.65
C ILE A 208 -0.40 -18.75 -8.29
N PRO A 209 -1.23 -19.80 -8.24
CA PRO A 209 -0.74 -21.15 -8.01
C PRO A 209 0.12 -21.64 -9.18
N TRP A 210 1.26 -22.22 -8.88
CA TRP A 210 2.02 -22.97 -9.88
C TRP A 210 1.29 -24.28 -10.23
N LYS A 211 1.44 -24.73 -11.47
CA LYS A 211 0.82 -25.97 -11.93
C LYS A 211 1.15 -27.14 -10.99
N GLY A 212 0.15 -27.75 -10.40
CA GLY A 212 0.29 -28.86 -9.45
C GLY A 212 0.59 -28.47 -8.01
N GLU A 213 0.63 -27.18 -7.67
CA GLU A 213 0.88 -26.72 -6.32
C GLU A 213 -0.41 -26.71 -5.46
N GLN A 214 -0.35 -27.36 -4.28
CA GLN A 214 -1.41 -27.35 -3.28
C GLN A 214 -1.07 -26.40 -2.13
N SER A 215 -0.92 -25.13 -2.43
CA SER A 215 -0.41 -24.14 -1.47
C SER A 215 -1.47 -23.23 -0.84
N GLY A 216 -2.75 -23.43 -1.16
CA GLY A 216 -3.83 -22.52 -0.81
C GLY A 216 -3.83 -21.21 -1.60
N ALA A 217 -2.92 -21.05 -2.56
CA ALA A 217 -2.92 -19.94 -3.50
C ALA A 217 -4.09 -20.09 -4.48
N ASN A 218 -4.81 -18.99 -4.71
CA ASN A 218 -6.00 -18.98 -5.58
C ASN A 218 -6.09 -17.70 -6.42
N GLY A 219 -5.03 -16.88 -6.42
CA GLY A 219 -4.97 -15.65 -7.18
C GLY A 219 -4.95 -15.88 -8.67
N ASN A 220 -5.49 -14.91 -9.43
CA ASN A 220 -5.39 -14.88 -10.88
C ASN A 220 -5.22 -13.45 -11.38
N TYR A 221 -4.44 -13.26 -12.45
CA TYR A 221 -4.26 -11.96 -13.06
C TYR A 221 -5.25 -11.74 -14.20
N LEU A 222 -5.59 -10.46 -14.40
CA LEU A 222 -6.23 -9.90 -15.58
C LEU A 222 -5.55 -8.58 -15.91
N SER A 223 -5.25 -8.33 -17.18
CA SER A 223 -4.67 -7.06 -17.64
C SER A 223 -5.61 -6.30 -18.58
N SER A 224 -5.30 -5.02 -18.80
CA SER A 224 -6.02 -4.17 -19.76
C SER A 224 -5.91 -4.66 -21.21
N SER A 225 -5.06 -5.61 -21.50
CA SER A 225 -4.90 -6.28 -22.80
C SER A 225 -5.60 -7.64 -22.84
N GLU A 226 -6.52 -7.90 -21.88
CA GLU A 226 -7.32 -9.14 -21.76
C GLU A 226 -6.50 -10.40 -21.52
N LEU A 227 -5.20 -10.28 -21.24
CA LEU A 227 -4.36 -11.40 -20.83
C LEU A 227 -4.67 -11.83 -19.40
N THR A 228 -4.61 -13.13 -19.14
CA THR A 228 -4.93 -13.71 -17.84
C THR A 228 -3.79 -14.59 -17.30
N GLY A 229 -3.78 -14.83 -16.00
CA GLY A 229 -2.84 -15.74 -15.36
C GLY A 229 -1.39 -15.41 -15.64
N HIS A 230 -0.59 -16.44 -15.92
CA HIS A 230 0.84 -16.28 -16.20
C HIS A 230 1.18 -15.55 -17.51
N GLU A 231 0.21 -15.42 -18.43
CA GLU A 231 0.42 -14.71 -19.70
C GLU A 231 0.63 -13.20 -19.50
N VAL A 232 0.19 -12.65 -18.38
CA VAL A 232 0.36 -11.22 -18.00
C VAL A 232 1.84 -10.90 -17.76
N TRP A 233 2.64 -11.88 -17.35
CA TRP A 233 4.02 -11.66 -16.98
C TRP A 233 4.87 -11.15 -18.16
N GLY A 234 5.63 -10.07 -17.93
CA GLY A 234 6.49 -9.45 -18.95
C GLY A 234 5.73 -8.71 -20.06
N LYS A 235 4.42 -8.50 -19.93
CA LYS A 235 3.61 -7.78 -20.91
C LYS A 235 3.31 -6.36 -20.46
N ARG A 236 3.21 -5.43 -21.41
CA ARG A 236 2.79 -4.05 -21.16
C ARG A 236 1.27 -3.99 -21.04
N ALA A 237 0.79 -3.24 -20.05
CA ALA A 237 -0.63 -3.01 -19.82
C ALA A 237 -0.84 -1.65 -19.15
N ASN A 238 -1.99 -1.02 -19.36
CA ASN A 238 -2.35 0.22 -18.67
C ASN A 238 -2.74 -0.04 -17.22
N TRP A 239 -3.25 -1.24 -16.93
CA TRP A 239 -3.53 -1.72 -15.59
C TRP A 239 -3.41 -3.25 -15.53
N VAL A 240 -3.10 -3.73 -14.35
CA VAL A 240 -3.12 -5.16 -14.01
C VAL A 240 -3.93 -5.32 -12.74
N MET A 241 -4.87 -6.24 -12.75
CA MET A 241 -5.64 -6.68 -11.61
C MET A 241 -5.20 -8.07 -11.18
N LEU A 242 -5.01 -8.27 -9.90
CA LEU A 242 -4.95 -9.57 -9.26
C LEU A 242 -6.24 -9.75 -8.46
N HIS A 243 -6.94 -10.84 -8.66
CA HIS A 243 -8.12 -11.21 -7.87
C HIS A 243 -7.96 -12.60 -7.26
N GLY A 244 -8.58 -12.82 -6.11
CA GLY A 244 -8.55 -14.10 -5.39
C GLY A 244 -9.40 -14.03 -4.13
N GLN A 245 -9.28 -15.05 -3.29
CA GLN A 245 -10.00 -15.12 -2.01
C GLN A 245 -9.03 -15.13 -0.83
N VAL A 246 -9.38 -14.38 0.20
CA VAL A 246 -8.70 -14.38 1.50
C VAL A 246 -9.77 -14.55 2.57
N GLN A 247 -9.68 -15.59 3.41
CA GLN A 247 -10.66 -15.86 4.47
C GLN A 247 -12.10 -15.87 3.94
N GLN A 248 -12.34 -16.47 2.77
CA GLN A 248 -13.63 -16.56 2.08
C GLN A 248 -14.18 -15.21 1.54
N GLN A 249 -13.41 -14.15 1.63
CA GLN A 249 -13.77 -12.87 1.02
C GLN A 249 -13.07 -12.70 -0.33
N SER A 250 -13.81 -12.27 -1.34
CA SER A 250 -13.26 -11.98 -2.67
C SER A 250 -12.49 -10.65 -2.62
N ILE A 251 -11.22 -10.71 -2.99
CA ILE A 251 -10.31 -9.56 -2.98
C ILE A 251 -9.83 -9.29 -4.40
N SER A 252 -9.84 -8.03 -4.79
CA SER A 252 -9.15 -7.57 -6.00
C SER A 252 -8.18 -6.46 -5.68
N VAL A 253 -7.00 -6.55 -6.25
CA VAL A 253 -5.93 -5.54 -6.15
C VAL A 253 -5.59 -5.10 -7.56
N VAL A 254 -5.71 -3.80 -7.84
CA VAL A 254 -5.44 -3.25 -9.17
C VAL A 254 -4.30 -2.26 -9.10
N ILE A 255 -3.31 -2.42 -9.97
CA ILE A 255 -2.26 -1.43 -10.21
C ILE A 255 -2.57 -0.75 -11.54
N ILE A 256 -2.74 0.58 -11.51
CA ILE A 256 -3.03 1.38 -12.70
C ILE A 256 -1.82 2.25 -12.98
N ASP A 257 -1.35 2.18 -14.21
CA ASP A 257 -0.28 3.04 -14.68
C ASP A 257 -0.80 4.43 -15.01
N HIS A 258 -0.09 5.47 -14.57
CA HIS A 258 -0.53 6.84 -14.84
C HIS A 258 -0.16 7.24 -16.28
N PRO A 259 -1.12 7.76 -17.08
CA PRO A 259 -0.88 8.07 -18.51
C PRO A 259 0.14 9.20 -18.74
N LYS A 260 0.36 10.07 -17.74
CA LYS A 260 1.36 11.14 -17.78
C LYS A 260 2.64 10.70 -17.05
N LYS A 261 3.34 9.72 -17.59
CA LYS A 261 4.73 9.48 -17.21
C LYS A 261 5.61 10.44 -18.00
N SER A 262 6.33 11.36 -17.35
CA SER A 262 7.38 12.10 -18.05
C SER A 262 8.60 11.19 -18.17
N ALA A 263 8.95 10.86 -19.39
CA ALA A 263 10.29 10.39 -19.70
C ALA A 263 11.19 11.62 -19.78
N LEU A 264 11.83 12.01 -18.62
CA LEU A 264 12.99 12.91 -18.52
C LEU A 264 12.78 14.45 -18.73
N PRO A 265 13.62 15.33 -18.09
CA PRO A 265 14.60 15.04 -17.06
C PRO A 265 14.07 15.32 -15.66
N GLY A 266 13.96 14.34 -14.88
CA GLY A 266 13.34 14.27 -13.56
C GLY A 266 12.32 13.14 -13.60
N LEU A 267 12.74 11.94 -13.21
CA LEU A 267 11.87 10.76 -13.27
C LEU A 267 10.66 10.98 -12.38
N LEU A 268 9.49 11.18 -12.97
CA LEU A 268 8.21 11.18 -12.26
C LEU A 268 7.56 9.81 -12.46
N ALA A 269 7.48 9.02 -11.40
CA ALA A 269 6.71 7.80 -11.39
C ALA A 269 5.38 8.05 -10.66
N CYS A 270 4.28 7.83 -11.35
CA CYS A 270 2.94 7.88 -10.77
C CYS A 270 2.28 6.51 -10.94
N GLN A 271 1.82 5.94 -9.84
CA GLN A 271 1.08 4.69 -9.80
C GLN A 271 -0.17 4.86 -8.94
N ARG A 272 -1.27 4.28 -9.37
CA ARG A 272 -2.50 4.24 -8.58
C ARG A 272 -2.80 2.80 -8.19
N LEU A 273 -2.95 2.56 -6.92
CA LEU A 273 -3.35 1.27 -6.36
C LEU A 273 -4.80 1.33 -5.92
N TRP A 274 -5.60 0.38 -6.35
CA TRP A 274 -6.96 0.18 -5.89
C TRP A 274 -7.07 -1.15 -5.17
N PHE A 275 -7.65 -1.13 -3.98
CA PHE A 275 -7.94 -2.33 -3.22
C PHE A 275 -9.44 -2.44 -3.04
N VAL A 276 -10.01 -3.49 -3.58
CA VAL A 276 -11.45 -3.76 -3.56
C VAL A 276 -11.70 -5.04 -2.77
N CYS A 277 -12.68 -5.00 -1.87
CA CYS A 277 -13.29 -6.17 -1.26
C CYS A 277 -14.73 -6.28 -1.77
N TYR A 278 -15.14 -7.47 -2.20
CA TYR A 278 -16.50 -7.75 -2.66
C TYR A 278 -17.17 -8.74 -1.71
#